data_4ec82c701c87a94989888ee85db60b52
#
_entry.id   4ec82c701c87a94989888ee85db60b52
#
_cell.length_a   1.000
_cell.length_b   1.000
_cell.length_c   1.000
_cell.angle_alpha   90.00
_cell.angle_beta   90.00
_cell.angle_gamma   90.00
#
_symmetry.space_group_name_H-M   'P 1'
#
loop_
_entity.id
_entity.type
_entity.pdbx_description
1 polymer ?
#
loop_
_entity_poly.entity_id
_entity_poly.type
_entity_poly.pdbx_seq_one_letter_code
_entity_poly.pdbx_strand_id
1 'polypeptide(L)'
;HMARSSFAGTGVFKSTDGAKTWKHMGLTDTHHIGRVLIDPKDSNVVYVAALGHQYTYNKQRGVFKTTDGGETWKKVLYISEKVGVVEVAIDPSDNKTLYAVAWERDRKAWDNVVAGPGSGIYKSTDAGSTWKLLTKGLPTGEKVGRMGVAIAPSNPNVLYIICDHRGVGGEVYRSDNRGESWRKTHEGKVK
;
A
#
# COMPACT_ATOMS: atom_id res chain seq x y z
N HIS A 1 3.84 -2.17 -18.75
CA HIS A 1 2.52 -1.62 -18.46
C HIS A 1 2.48 -0.15 -18.85
N MET A 2 1.58 0.20 -19.74
CA MET A 2 1.51 1.56 -20.30
C MET A 2 0.93 2.52 -19.28
N ALA A 3 1.78 3.31 -18.67
CA ALA A 3 1.38 4.27 -17.66
C ALA A 3 0.43 5.38 -18.17
N ARG A 4 0.18 5.47 -19.47
CA ARG A 4 -0.69 6.50 -20.09
C ARG A 4 -2.13 6.04 -20.30
N SER A 5 -2.46 4.77 -20.05
CA SER A 5 -3.78 4.17 -20.27
C SER A 5 -4.44 3.62 -19.01
N SER A 6 -4.15 4.24 -17.84
CA SER A 6 -4.84 3.89 -16.61
C SER A 6 -6.23 4.53 -16.59
N PHE A 7 -7.27 3.69 -16.60
CA PHE A 7 -8.65 4.12 -16.41
C PHE A 7 -9.02 4.15 -14.93
N ALA A 8 -9.90 5.06 -14.56
CA ALA A 8 -10.47 5.10 -13.22
C ALA A 8 -11.34 3.86 -12.98
N GLY A 9 -11.14 3.21 -11.85
CA GLY A 9 -12.06 2.21 -11.33
C GLY A 9 -13.26 2.88 -10.64
N THR A 10 -14.25 2.08 -10.29
CA THR A 10 -15.50 2.54 -9.68
C THR A 10 -15.70 1.98 -8.26
N GLY A 11 -14.62 1.63 -7.56
CA GLY A 11 -14.66 1.15 -6.19
C GLY A 11 -14.49 -0.37 -6.05
N VAL A 12 -15.06 -0.91 -4.98
CA VAL A 12 -14.92 -2.33 -4.58
C VAL A 12 -16.17 -3.10 -4.93
N PHE A 13 -16.01 -4.31 -5.43
CA PHE A 13 -17.09 -5.26 -5.71
C PHE A 13 -16.88 -6.54 -4.93
N LYS A 14 -17.96 -7.15 -4.46
CA LYS A 14 -17.98 -8.41 -3.71
C LYS A 14 -18.89 -9.43 -4.38
N SER A 15 -18.42 -10.65 -4.51
CA SER A 15 -19.22 -11.82 -4.87
C SER A 15 -19.31 -12.77 -3.68
N THR A 16 -20.45 -13.43 -3.51
CA THR A 16 -20.71 -14.48 -2.50
C THR A 16 -21.15 -15.80 -3.12
N ASP A 17 -21.12 -15.88 -4.46
CA ASP A 17 -21.63 -17.02 -5.23
C ASP A 17 -20.60 -17.58 -6.23
N GLY A 18 -19.30 -17.42 -5.93
CA GLY A 18 -18.21 -17.90 -6.78
C GLY A 18 -18.05 -17.08 -8.06
N ALA A 19 -18.19 -15.75 -7.95
CA ALA A 19 -18.05 -14.77 -9.03
C ALA A 19 -19.14 -14.82 -10.11
N LYS A 20 -20.29 -15.45 -9.84
CA LYS A 20 -21.44 -15.45 -10.75
C LYS A 20 -22.14 -14.10 -10.76
N THR A 21 -22.29 -13.49 -9.59
CA THR A 21 -22.83 -12.14 -9.45
C THR A 21 -21.90 -11.25 -8.57
N TRP A 22 -22.00 -9.94 -8.77
CA TRP A 22 -21.17 -8.97 -8.07
C TRP A 22 -22.02 -7.82 -7.52
N LYS A 23 -21.85 -7.52 -6.23
CA LYS A 23 -22.45 -6.36 -5.57
C LYS A 23 -21.40 -5.28 -5.41
N HIS A 24 -21.74 -4.03 -5.78
CA HIS A 24 -20.88 -2.88 -5.51
C HIS A 24 -20.90 -2.55 -4.01
N MET A 25 -19.71 -2.41 -3.42
CA MET A 25 -19.50 -2.24 -1.98
C MET A 25 -18.93 -0.86 -1.63
N GLY A 26 -19.11 0.15 -2.47
CA GLY A 26 -18.67 1.52 -2.21
C GLY A 26 -17.24 1.82 -2.65
N LEU A 27 -16.66 2.89 -2.10
CA LEU A 27 -15.36 3.47 -2.49
C LEU A 27 -15.29 3.89 -3.96
N THR A 28 -16.41 4.32 -4.54
CA THR A 28 -16.55 4.67 -5.97
C THR A 28 -15.52 5.72 -6.40
N ASP A 29 -15.25 6.71 -5.55
CA ASP A 29 -14.39 7.84 -5.87
C ASP A 29 -12.89 7.58 -5.56
N THR A 30 -12.50 6.36 -5.20
CA THR A 30 -11.09 6.05 -4.97
C THR A 30 -10.29 5.88 -6.27
N HIS A 31 -10.95 5.69 -7.39
CA HIS A 31 -10.45 5.46 -8.75
C HIS A 31 -9.42 4.32 -8.84
N HIS A 32 -8.23 4.47 -8.26
CA HIS A 32 -7.15 3.49 -8.39
C HIS A 32 -6.95 2.76 -7.06
N ILE A 33 -7.38 1.51 -7.00
CA ILE A 33 -7.16 0.59 -5.87
C ILE A 33 -5.97 -0.31 -6.23
N GLY A 34 -4.95 -0.32 -5.37
CA GLY A 34 -3.76 -1.15 -5.56
C GLY A 34 -3.91 -2.55 -4.97
N ARG A 35 -4.64 -2.66 -3.86
CA ARG A 35 -4.83 -3.92 -3.14
C ARG A 35 -6.15 -3.94 -2.39
N VAL A 36 -6.82 -5.10 -2.43
CA VAL A 36 -7.88 -5.49 -1.50
C VAL A 36 -7.33 -6.65 -0.67
N LEU A 37 -7.37 -6.53 0.64
CA LEU A 37 -6.85 -7.51 1.59
C LEU A 37 -7.99 -7.89 2.55
N ILE A 38 -8.35 -9.17 2.58
CA ILE A 38 -9.32 -9.71 3.52
C ILE A 38 -8.56 -10.26 4.74
N ASP A 39 -9.04 -9.99 5.94
CA ASP A 39 -8.48 -10.57 7.16
C ASP A 39 -8.69 -12.10 7.12
N PRO A 40 -7.64 -12.91 7.29
CA PRO A 40 -7.75 -14.37 7.20
C PRO A 40 -8.58 -15.00 8.33
N LYS A 41 -8.85 -14.27 9.41
CA LYS A 41 -9.64 -14.75 10.57
C LYS A 41 -11.08 -14.24 10.56
N ASP A 42 -11.37 -13.14 9.86
CA ASP A 42 -12.72 -12.56 9.76
C ASP A 42 -12.94 -11.94 8.38
N SER A 43 -13.73 -12.60 7.54
CA SER A 43 -14.06 -12.14 6.19
C SER A 43 -14.87 -10.84 6.12
N ASN A 44 -15.42 -10.36 7.25
CA ASN A 44 -16.07 -9.06 7.33
C ASN A 44 -15.05 -7.92 7.47
N VAL A 45 -13.82 -8.22 7.90
CA VAL A 45 -12.74 -7.25 8.00
C VAL A 45 -11.95 -7.22 6.71
N VAL A 46 -11.99 -6.08 6.01
CA VAL A 46 -11.27 -5.89 4.74
C VAL A 46 -10.54 -4.56 4.75
N TYR A 47 -9.33 -4.56 4.22
CA TYR A 47 -8.51 -3.38 4.01
C TYR A 47 -8.35 -3.11 2.51
N VAL A 48 -8.45 -1.84 2.13
CA VAL A 48 -8.29 -1.39 0.74
C VAL A 48 -7.20 -0.34 0.67
N ALA A 49 -6.14 -0.64 -0.09
CA ALA A 49 -5.09 0.32 -0.41
C ALA A 49 -5.51 1.15 -1.63
N ALA A 50 -5.75 2.44 -1.43
CA ALA A 50 -6.20 3.36 -2.46
C ALA A 50 -5.11 4.36 -2.84
N LEU A 51 -4.69 4.33 -4.12
CA LEU A 51 -3.84 5.35 -4.70
C LEU A 51 -4.61 6.65 -4.95
N GLY A 52 -5.93 6.56 -5.08
CA GLY A 52 -6.82 7.69 -5.38
C GLY A 52 -6.73 8.13 -6.85
N HIS A 53 -7.11 9.36 -7.13
CA HIS A 53 -6.99 9.94 -8.48
C HIS A 53 -5.52 10.17 -8.83
N GLN A 54 -5.12 9.74 -10.03
CA GLN A 54 -3.73 9.88 -10.45
C GLN A 54 -3.39 11.27 -11.05
N TYR A 55 -4.40 11.99 -11.55
CA TYR A 55 -4.20 13.21 -12.33
C TYR A 55 -4.48 14.49 -11.53
N THR A 56 -4.89 14.35 -10.28
CA THR A 56 -5.17 15.45 -9.36
C THR A 56 -4.80 15.06 -7.93
N TYR A 57 -4.46 16.06 -7.11
CA TYR A 57 -4.40 15.88 -5.67
C TYR A 57 -5.82 15.66 -5.13
N ASN A 58 -5.97 14.74 -4.20
CA ASN A 58 -7.30 14.38 -3.71
C ASN A 58 -7.23 13.67 -2.34
N LYS A 59 -8.36 13.71 -1.65
CA LYS A 59 -8.51 13.08 -0.33
C LYS A 59 -8.89 11.59 -0.40
N GLN A 60 -9.08 11.02 -1.59
CA GLN A 60 -9.48 9.63 -1.78
C GLN A 60 -8.30 8.65 -1.80
N ARG A 61 -7.21 9.03 -1.12
CA ARG A 61 -5.96 8.30 -0.96
C ARG A 61 -5.85 7.72 0.43
N GLY A 62 -5.13 6.59 0.58
CA GLY A 62 -4.83 6.00 1.88
C GLY A 62 -5.26 4.55 2.02
N VAL A 63 -5.47 4.10 3.25
CA VAL A 63 -6.04 2.80 3.56
C VAL A 63 -7.45 2.98 4.11
N PHE A 64 -8.40 2.27 3.52
CA PHE A 64 -9.77 2.16 4.00
C PHE A 64 -9.96 0.78 4.64
N LYS A 65 -10.75 0.73 5.71
CA LYS A 65 -11.09 -0.48 6.45
C LYS A 65 -12.60 -0.60 6.58
N THR A 66 -13.12 -1.79 6.37
CA THR A 66 -14.47 -2.20 6.78
C THR A 66 -14.39 -3.26 7.88
N THR A 67 -15.45 -3.39 8.69
CA THR A 67 -15.65 -4.46 9.67
C THR A 67 -17.03 -5.11 9.54
N ASP A 68 -17.76 -4.76 8.50
CA ASP A 68 -19.12 -5.22 8.19
C ASP A 68 -19.23 -5.82 6.77
N GLY A 69 -18.11 -6.31 6.25
CA GLY A 69 -18.08 -6.97 4.94
C GLY A 69 -18.24 -6.02 3.75
N GLY A 70 -17.96 -4.71 3.97
CA GLY A 70 -17.95 -3.67 2.93
C GLY A 70 -19.20 -2.79 2.90
N GLU A 71 -20.13 -2.93 3.84
CA GLU A 71 -21.32 -2.05 3.88
C GLU A 71 -20.90 -0.61 4.27
N THR A 72 -19.95 -0.46 5.20
CA THR A 72 -19.38 0.83 5.57
C THR A 72 -17.85 0.83 5.51
N TRP A 73 -17.27 1.98 5.23
CA TRP A 73 -15.80 2.15 5.12
C TRP A 73 -15.30 3.30 5.97
N LYS A 74 -14.24 3.05 6.73
CA LYS A 74 -13.50 4.07 7.48
C LYS A 74 -12.11 4.22 6.89
N LYS A 75 -11.66 5.46 6.62
CA LYS A 75 -10.26 5.73 6.28
C LYS A 75 -9.42 5.64 7.53
N VAL A 76 -8.47 4.69 7.57
CA VAL A 76 -7.64 4.37 8.73
C VAL A 76 -6.17 4.81 8.57
N LEU A 77 -5.72 5.09 7.34
CA LEU A 77 -4.44 5.75 7.07
C LEU A 77 -4.67 6.83 6.02
N TYR A 78 -4.24 8.05 6.34
CA TYR A 78 -4.19 9.17 5.41
C TYR A 78 -2.91 9.97 5.66
N ILE A 79 -2.13 10.22 4.63
CA ILE A 79 -0.85 10.92 4.74
C ILE A 79 -0.99 12.34 4.20
N SER A 80 -1.38 12.48 2.94
CA SER A 80 -1.67 13.75 2.30
C SER A 80 -2.46 13.55 1.00
N GLU A 81 -2.88 14.65 0.38
CA GLU A 81 -3.52 14.63 -0.94
C GLU A 81 -2.58 14.18 -2.08
N LYS A 82 -1.26 14.17 -1.84
CA LYS A 82 -0.24 13.75 -2.81
C LYS A 82 0.13 12.27 -2.70
N VAL A 83 -0.13 11.66 -1.54
CA VAL A 83 0.39 10.33 -1.18
C VAL A 83 -0.74 9.32 -1.13
N GLY A 84 -0.73 8.37 -2.05
CA GLY A 84 -1.64 7.23 -2.03
C GLY A 84 -1.00 5.99 -1.41
N VAL A 85 -1.80 4.96 -1.16
CA VAL A 85 -1.32 3.65 -0.72
C VAL A 85 -1.53 2.65 -1.85
N VAL A 86 -0.48 1.95 -2.22
CA VAL A 86 -0.49 1.02 -3.37
C VAL A 86 -0.58 -0.44 -2.94
N GLU A 87 -0.23 -0.73 -1.69
CA GLU A 87 -0.25 -2.09 -1.15
C GLU A 87 -0.54 -2.06 0.34
N VAL A 88 -1.21 -3.11 0.82
CA VAL A 88 -1.37 -3.43 2.23
C VAL A 88 -1.15 -4.93 2.40
N ALA A 89 -0.35 -5.31 3.40
CA ALA A 89 -0.06 -6.69 3.75
C ALA A 89 -0.36 -6.93 5.24
N ILE A 90 -0.76 -8.15 5.58
CA ILE A 90 -1.05 -8.58 6.94
C ILE A 90 -0.04 -9.64 7.38
N ASP A 91 0.42 -9.56 8.61
CA ASP A 91 1.26 -10.60 9.20
C ASP A 91 0.44 -11.90 9.33
N PRO A 92 0.86 -13.00 8.70
CA PRO A 92 0.09 -14.24 8.71
C PRO A 92 -0.06 -14.88 10.10
N SER A 93 0.78 -14.51 11.06
CA SER A 93 0.72 -15.01 12.45
C SER A 93 -0.08 -14.07 13.38
N ASP A 94 -0.22 -12.79 13.00
CA ASP A 94 -0.90 -11.77 13.82
C ASP A 94 -1.68 -10.78 12.94
N ASN A 95 -2.99 -10.99 12.84
CA ASN A 95 -3.87 -10.15 12.01
C ASN A 95 -4.04 -8.70 12.51
N LYS A 96 -3.45 -8.33 13.65
CA LYS A 96 -3.37 -6.94 14.10
C LYS A 96 -2.17 -6.21 13.51
N THR A 97 -1.16 -6.95 13.05
CA THR A 97 0.05 -6.37 12.45
C THR A 97 -0.11 -6.25 10.94
N LEU A 98 -0.04 -5.01 10.45
CA LEU A 98 -0.23 -4.63 9.05
C LEU A 98 0.94 -3.78 8.56
N TYR A 99 1.22 -3.87 7.26
CA TYR A 99 2.19 -3.03 6.56
C TYR A 99 1.50 -2.37 5.37
N ALA A 100 1.62 -1.05 5.25
CA ALA A 100 1.06 -0.27 4.14
C ALA A 100 2.16 0.44 3.38
N VAL A 101 2.15 0.29 2.04
CA VAL A 101 3.11 0.92 1.15
C VAL A 101 2.52 2.21 0.60
N ALA A 102 3.06 3.33 1.04
CA ALA A 102 2.70 4.66 0.58
C ALA A 102 3.58 5.09 -0.61
N TRP A 103 2.98 5.81 -1.55
CA TRP A 103 3.66 6.31 -2.72
C TRP A 103 3.18 7.72 -3.06
N GLU A 104 4.12 8.67 -3.08
CA GLU A 104 3.87 10.01 -3.58
C GLU A 104 3.81 9.99 -5.09
N ARG A 105 2.63 10.26 -5.62
CA ARG A 105 2.32 10.08 -7.02
C ARG A 105 1.40 11.20 -7.52
N ASP A 106 1.84 11.88 -8.57
CA ASP A 106 1.00 12.77 -9.36
C ASP A 106 1.36 12.64 -10.83
N ARG A 107 0.38 12.84 -11.67
CA ARG A 107 0.56 12.74 -13.11
C ARG A 107 -0.14 13.88 -13.82
N LYS A 108 0.64 14.66 -14.52
CA LYS A 108 0.19 15.71 -15.44
C LYS A 108 0.50 15.31 -16.87
N ALA A 109 -0.09 16.00 -17.85
CA ALA A 109 0.26 15.83 -19.25
C ALA A 109 1.74 16.17 -19.52
N TRP A 110 2.28 17.10 -18.75
CA TRP A 110 3.62 17.66 -18.86
C TRP A 110 4.59 17.22 -17.76
N ASP A 111 4.10 16.56 -16.69
CA ASP A 111 4.92 16.15 -15.55
C ASP A 111 4.48 14.80 -14.99
N ASN A 112 5.41 14.09 -14.35
CA ASN A 112 5.20 12.77 -13.80
C ASN A 112 5.97 12.61 -12.49
N VAL A 113 5.35 12.98 -11.36
CA VAL A 113 5.88 12.74 -10.03
C VAL A 113 5.74 11.26 -9.70
N VAL A 114 6.85 10.58 -9.45
CA VAL A 114 6.93 9.14 -9.12
C VAL A 114 7.74 8.85 -7.87
N ALA A 115 8.21 9.89 -7.19
CA ALA A 115 8.96 9.81 -5.96
C ALA A 115 8.70 11.07 -5.13
N GLY A 116 8.92 10.99 -3.82
CA GLY A 116 8.78 12.10 -2.91
C GLY A 116 8.87 11.67 -1.46
N PRO A 117 9.01 12.63 -0.53
CA PRO A 117 9.22 12.38 0.89
C PRO A 117 8.03 11.70 1.59
N GLY A 118 6.86 11.72 0.96
CA GLY A 118 5.68 10.99 1.45
C GLY A 118 5.67 9.51 1.12
N SER A 119 6.59 9.03 0.27
CA SER A 119 6.73 7.59 -0.03
C SER A 119 7.39 6.86 1.12
N GLY A 120 6.93 5.64 1.43
CA GLY A 120 7.51 4.84 2.50
C GLY A 120 6.63 3.67 2.92
N ILE A 121 7.08 2.95 3.94
CA ILE A 121 6.35 1.83 4.53
C ILE A 121 5.85 2.23 5.91
N TYR A 122 4.56 2.05 6.14
CA TYR A 122 3.90 2.26 7.43
C TYR A 122 3.54 0.92 8.05
N LYS A 123 3.75 0.79 9.37
CA LYS A 123 3.39 -0.39 10.16
C LYS A 123 2.30 -0.02 11.16
N SER A 124 1.31 -0.88 11.28
CA SER A 124 0.33 -0.89 12.37
C SER A 124 0.49 -2.18 13.18
N THR A 125 0.21 -2.14 14.48
CA THR A 125 0.16 -3.30 15.40
C THR A 125 -1.18 -3.40 16.12
N ASP A 126 -2.16 -2.61 15.69
CA ASP A 126 -3.48 -2.48 16.30
C ASP A 126 -4.63 -2.58 15.28
N ALA A 127 -4.44 -3.44 14.29
CA ALA A 127 -5.40 -3.68 13.20
C ALA A 127 -5.76 -2.40 12.41
N GLY A 128 -4.75 -1.53 12.20
CA GLY A 128 -4.89 -0.31 11.42
C GLY A 128 -5.45 0.89 12.17
N SER A 129 -5.56 0.84 13.50
CA SER A 129 -6.05 1.99 14.28
C SER A 129 -5.02 3.11 14.33
N THR A 130 -3.74 2.75 14.46
CA THR A 130 -2.59 3.67 14.39
C THR A 130 -1.51 3.15 13.45
N TRP A 131 -0.71 4.06 12.90
CA TRP A 131 0.33 3.74 11.92
C TRP A 131 1.62 4.50 12.22
N LYS A 132 2.76 3.81 12.07
CA LYS A 132 4.10 4.37 12.24
C LYS A 132 4.90 4.20 10.96
N LEU A 133 5.51 5.28 10.47
CA LEU A 133 6.47 5.22 9.35
C LEU A 133 7.75 4.49 9.79
N LEU A 134 8.18 3.52 8.99
CA LEU A 134 9.43 2.78 9.20
C LEU A 134 10.56 3.50 8.48
N THR A 135 11.61 3.88 9.23
CA THR A 135 12.74 4.64 8.68
C THR A 135 14.10 4.01 8.95
N LYS A 136 14.20 3.13 9.96
CA LYS A 136 15.49 2.58 10.40
C LYS A 136 16.08 1.63 9.37
N GLY A 137 17.07 2.11 8.61
CA GLY A 137 17.75 1.36 7.55
C GLY A 137 17.04 1.38 6.19
N LEU A 138 15.98 2.18 6.03
CA LEU A 138 15.30 2.42 4.76
C LEU A 138 15.63 3.81 4.19
N PRO A 139 15.59 3.98 2.87
CA PRO A 139 15.73 5.29 2.26
C PRO A 139 14.53 6.18 2.59
N THR A 140 14.79 7.47 2.73
CA THR A 140 13.78 8.50 2.97
C THR A 140 14.04 9.72 2.08
N GLY A 141 13.03 10.57 1.89
CA GLY A 141 13.17 11.85 1.19
C GLY A 141 12.73 11.83 -0.28
N GLU A 142 13.14 12.85 -1.01
CA GLU A 142 12.64 13.22 -2.35
C GLU A 142 12.83 12.14 -3.44
N LYS A 143 13.80 11.27 -3.26
CA LYS A 143 14.14 10.25 -4.27
C LYS A 143 13.45 8.92 -4.06
N VAL A 144 12.70 8.77 -2.96
CA VAL A 144 11.99 7.52 -2.65
C VAL A 144 10.76 7.39 -3.51
N GLY A 145 10.76 6.39 -4.37
CA GLY A 145 9.67 6.07 -5.29
C GLY A 145 8.74 4.98 -4.76
N ARG A 146 8.22 4.19 -5.70
CA ARG A 146 7.33 3.08 -5.37
C ARG A 146 8.10 1.98 -4.63
N MET A 147 7.47 1.43 -3.62
CA MET A 147 7.94 0.24 -2.91
C MET A 147 6.97 -0.92 -3.09
N GLY A 148 7.44 -2.13 -2.79
CA GLY A 148 6.64 -3.33 -2.59
C GLY A 148 7.12 -4.04 -1.34
N VAL A 149 6.25 -4.74 -0.61
CA VAL A 149 6.56 -5.47 0.62
C VAL A 149 6.14 -6.93 0.51
N ALA A 150 7.00 -7.82 1.02
CA ALA A 150 6.67 -9.24 1.16
C ALA A 150 7.01 -9.71 2.58
N ILE A 151 6.10 -10.49 3.18
CA ILE A 151 6.27 -11.11 4.48
C ILE A 151 6.48 -12.61 4.25
N ALA A 152 7.51 -13.21 4.85
CA ALA A 152 7.74 -14.64 4.73
C ALA A 152 6.69 -15.41 5.56
N PRO A 153 5.79 -16.21 4.95
CA PRO A 153 4.70 -16.87 5.70
C PRO A 153 5.21 -17.88 6.74
N SER A 154 6.35 -18.53 6.46
CA SER A 154 6.98 -19.49 7.36
C SER A 154 7.73 -18.87 8.54
N ASN A 155 8.10 -17.57 8.42
CA ASN A 155 8.75 -16.81 9.48
C ASN A 155 8.43 -15.31 9.34
N PRO A 156 7.36 -14.82 9.95
CA PRO A 156 6.90 -13.43 9.81
C PRO A 156 7.87 -12.38 10.39
N ASN A 157 8.93 -12.79 11.09
CA ASN A 157 10.01 -11.86 11.44
C ASN A 157 10.79 -11.39 10.21
N VAL A 158 10.77 -12.20 9.13
CA VAL A 158 11.49 -11.92 7.89
C VAL A 158 10.57 -11.22 6.90
N LEU A 159 10.97 -10.00 6.52
CA LEU A 159 10.32 -9.23 5.47
C LEU A 159 11.35 -8.78 4.44
N TYR A 160 10.86 -8.59 3.22
CA TYR A 160 11.61 -7.97 2.14
C TYR A 160 10.86 -6.76 1.60
N ILE A 161 11.61 -5.74 1.23
CA ILE A 161 11.12 -4.57 0.50
C ILE A 161 11.95 -4.41 -0.76
N ILE A 162 11.26 -4.18 -1.89
CA ILE A 162 11.87 -3.60 -3.08
C ILE A 162 11.52 -2.13 -3.13
N CYS A 163 12.49 -1.29 -3.42
CA CYS A 163 12.33 0.17 -3.50
C CYS A 163 12.84 0.68 -4.85
N ASP A 164 12.02 1.45 -5.55
CA ASP A 164 12.49 2.30 -6.64
C ASP A 164 13.08 3.58 -6.03
N HIS A 165 14.40 3.74 -6.14
CA HIS A 165 15.12 4.88 -5.61
C HIS A 165 15.70 5.69 -6.77
N ARG A 166 15.10 6.85 -7.06
CA ARG A 166 15.45 7.66 -8.23
C ARG A 166 16.92 8.04 -8.25
N GLY A 167 17.57 7.77 -9.40
CA GLY A 167 18.99 8.00 -9.61
C GLY A 167 19.92 6.92 -9.05
N VAL A 168 19.40 6.00 -8.22
CA VAL A 168 20.14 4.85 -7.70
C VAL A 168 19.69 3.57 -8.41
N GLY A 169 18.39 3.40 -8.65
CA GLY A 169 17.78 2.22 -9.27
C GLY A 169 16.99 1.39 -8.25
N GLY A 170 16.67 0.16 -8.61
CA GLY A 170 15.99 -0.78 -7.71
C GLY A 170 16.91 -1.22 -6.56
N GLU A 171 16.40 -1.18 -5.36
CA GLU A 171 17.08 -1.62 -4.15
C GLU A 171 16.23 -2.62 -3.39
N VAL A 172 16.86 -3.65 -2.81
CA VAL A 172 16.17 -4.65 -1.99
C VAL A 172 16.67 -4.57 -0.56
N TYR A 173 15.75 -4.52 0.37
CA TYR A 173 16.01 -4.49 1.82
C TYR A 173 15.38 -5.68 2.49
N ARG A 174 16.03 -6.16 3.54
CA ARG A 174 15.55 -7.25 4.40
C ARG A 174 15.46 -6.79 5.84
N SER A 175 14.40 -7.17 6.51
CA SER A 175 14.24 -7.15 7.95
C SER A 175 14.22 -8.58 8.49
N ASP A 176 14.77 -8.81 9.67
CA ASP A 176 14.71 -10.06 10.42
C ASP A 176 13.98 -9.90 11.78
N ASN A 177 13.31 -8.72 11.97
CA ASN A 177 12.66 -8.33 13.21
C ASN A 177 11.32 -7.62 12.99
N ARG A 178 10.48 -8.16 12.11
CA ARG A 178 9.14 -7.62 11.79
C ARG A 178 9.15 -6.15 11.39
N GLY A 179 10.20 -5.72 10.64
CA GLY A 179 10.29 -4.36 10.11
C GLY A 179 10.79 -3.30 11.10
N GLU A 180 11.26 -3.67 12.30
CA GLU A 180 11.80 -2.68 13.26
C GLU A 180 13.14 -2.09 12.78
N SER A 181 13.89 -2.84 11.98
CA SER A 181 15.07 -2.35 11.27
C SER A 181 15.31 -3.11 9.98
N TRP A 182 16.02 -2.47 9.06
CA TRP A 182 16.25 -2.98 7.73
C TRP A 182 17.71 -2.89 7.35
N ARG A 183 18.17 -3.81 6.52
CA ARG A 183 19.49 -3.79 5.90
C ARG A 183 19.36 -4.01 4.39
N LYS A 184 20.16 -3.32 3.63
CA LYS A 184 20.27 -3.54 2.19
C LYS A 184 20.85 -4.93 1.94
N THR A 185 20.31 -5.67 0.97
CA THR A 185 20.69 -7.08 0.72
C THR A 185 21.84 -7.23 -0.26
N HIS A 186 22.18 -6.16 -1.02
CA HIS A 186 23.24 -6.21 -2.03
C HIS A 186 23.87 -4.82 -2.21
N GLU A 187 25.08 -4.80 -2.71
CA GLU A 187 25.77 -3.60 -3.20
C GLU A 187 25.45 -3.42 -4.69
N GLY A 188 25.21 -2.17 -5.11
CA GLY A 188 24.94 -1.83 -6.50
C GLY A 188 23.44 -1.86 -6.90
N LYS A 189 23.18 -1.69 -8.21
CA LYS A 189 21.82 -1.66 -8.77
C LYS A 189 21.31 -3.07 -9.03
N VAL A 190 20.05 -3.32 -8.71
CA VAL A 190 19.31 -4.47 -9.25
C VAL A 190 19.03 -4.16 -10.72
N LYS A 191 19.58 -4.97 -11.61
CA LYS A 191 19.36 -4.87 -13.06
C LYS A 191 18.04 -5.50 -13.47
#